data_2b7ceef299957958005675de94368057
#
_entry.id   2b7ceef299957958005675de94368057
#
_cell.length_a   1.000
_cell.length_b   1.000
_cell.length_c   1.000
_cell.angle_alpha   90.00
_cell.angle_beta   90.00
_cell.angle_gamma   90.00
#
_symmetry.space_group_name_H-M   'P 1'
#
loop_
_entity.id
_entity.type
_entity.pdbx_description
1 polymer ?
#
loop_
_entity_poly.entity_id
_entity_poly.type
_entity_poly.pdbx_seq_one_letter_code
_entity_poly.pdbx_strand_id
1 'polypeptide(L)'
;MTEQVIKGKIALIKHTDDGETQLETPEVGAKFEVFLKSAGSYAATKDTERDILTCDENGFAETKDLPYGIYTVHQAKSWDGRELLADFDVYIAKDGQTYRYLANNRNFESYIKIVKVDAETSKVIPLADAGFRLYRPDGSLITQTFTYPEVTTIDTFYTNSEGYLITPEKLEYGKGYSLVEVSAPYGYTLSGEPVYFDVTADNATEENAVTVVEVTKPNMAQKGVIKISKSGEVFSSVTEADGLYQPVFSVRGLPGAVYEITAAEDIITPDGTRRASAGEVVDTVTTDETGLAESKPLYLGKYEIREITAPGGYVLNTEIRTAELAYAGQEIEIAETAADFYNERQKAAVSLDKVLEQNEQFGIGMNGGITAVTFGLFAAEDLTAADGSIIPADGLLEILSVDENGHAVCKTDLPFGSYYLKELSTDGHYILSDEKYPIVFDYAGQDTALVDIKANGG
;
A
#
# COMPACT_ATOMS: atom_id res chain seq x y z
N MET A 1 76.27 -0.96 47.69
CA MET A 1 75.87 -0.04 46.59
C MET A 1 74.45 -0.38 46.21
N THR A 2 73.57 0.55 46.29
CA THR A 2 72.17 0.41 45.81
C THR A 2 72.12 1.05 44.45
N GLU A 3 71.71 0.31 43.40
CA GLU A 3 71.44 0.82 42.08
C GLU A 3 70.15 1.59 42.11
N GLN A 4 70.10 2.77 41.46
CA GLN A 4 68.93 3.61 41.39
C GLN A 4 68.18 3.32 40.07
N VAL A 5 66.88 3.13 40.18
CA VAL A 5 66.02 2.92 38.99
C VAL A 5 65.90 4.26 38.21
N ILE A 6 66.11 4.21 36.91
CA ILE A 6 65.84 5.36 35.99
C ILE A 6 64.37 5.69 36.06
N LYS A 7 64.04 6.99 36.25
CA LYS A 7 62.67 7.51 36.23
C LYS A 7 62.64 8.77 35.43
N GLY A 8 61.52 9.04 34.78
CA GLY A 8 61.26 10.27 34.02
C GLY A 8 59.79 10.63 33.98
N LYS A 9 59.48 11.75 33.39
CA LYS A 9 58.11 12.22 33.26
C LYS A 9 57.77 12.48 31.80
N ILE A 10 56.44 12.37 31.49
CA ILE A 10 55.87 12.76 30.22
C ILE A 10 55.01 13.98 30.48
N ALA A 11 55.25 15.09 29.74
CA ALA A 11 54.50 16.31 29.84
C ALA A 11 53.84 16.61 28.48
N LEU A 12 52.57 17.00 28.51
CA LEU A 12 51.78 17.38 27.35
C LEU A 12 51.39 18.85 27.43
N ILE A 13 51.47 19.54 26.32
CA ILE A 13 50.84 20.83 26.12
C ILE A 13 49.77 20.58 25.05
N LYS A 14 48.53 20.62 25.45
CA LYS A 14 47.37 20.33 24.57
C LYS A 14 46.67 21.61 24.21
N HIS A 15 46.73 21.92 22.91
CA HIS A 15 45.99 23.03 22.32
C HIS A 15 45.05 22.50 21.26
N THR A 16 44.06 23.31 20.90
CA THR A 16 43.17 23.06 19.80
C THR A 16 42.79 24.36 19.13
N ASP A 17 42.49 24.31 17.84
CA ASP A 17 41.88 25.40 17.10
C ASP A 17 40.41 25.55 17.57
N ASP A 18 40.03 26.78 18.01
CA ASP A 18 38.68 27.07 18.47
C ASP A 18 37.69 27.28 17.30
N GLY A 19 38.19 27.29 16.07
CA GLY A 19 37.39 27.52 14.85
C GLY A 19 37.03 28.98 14.58
N GLU A 20 37.32 29.89 15.52
CA GLU A 20 36.94 31.33 15.42
C GLU A 20 38.13 32.27 15.18
N THR A 21 39.23 32.05 15.89
CA THR A 21 40.34 33.04 15.94
C THR A 21 41.58 32.63 15.17
N GLN A 22 41.70 31.40 14.67
CA GLN A 22 42.91 30.81 14.08
C GLN A 22 44.10 30.75 15.04
N LEU A 23 43.87 30.95 16.34
CA LEU A 23 44.86 30.81 17.40
C LEU A 23 44.64 29.47 18.13
N GLU A 24 45.73 28.78 18.41
CA GLU A 24 45.69 27.56 19.21
C GLU A 24 45.27 27.89 20.64
N THR A 25 44.13 27.35 21.07
CA THR A 25 43.56 27.57 22.38
C THR A 25 43.93 26.40 23.33
N PRO A 26 44.35 26.67 24.59
CA PRO A 26 44.56 25.60 25.56
C PRO A 26 43.30 24.75 25.77
N GLU A 27 43.41 23.43 25.59
CA GLU A 27 42.31 22.52 25.78
C GLU A 27 42.17 22.05 27.20
N VAL A 28 41.50 22.85 28.03
CA VAL A 28 41.27 22.57 29.44
C VAL A 28 40.41 21.32 29.60
N GLY A 29 40.85 20.39 30.47
CA GLY A 29 40.12 19.17 30.79
C GLY A 29 40.32 18.03 29.80
N ALA A 30 41.15 18.18 28.75
CA ALA A 30 41.57 17.06 27.92
C ALA A 30 42.23 15.97 28.78
N LYS A 31 41.95 14.71 28.53
CA LYS A 31 42.46 13.59 29.33
C LYS A 31 43.29 12.63 28.48
N PHE A 32 44.40 12.17 29.08
CA PHE A 32 45.28 11.17 28.47
C PHE A 32 45.54 10.05 29.45
N GLU A 33 45.47 8.83 28.98
CA GLU A 33 45.95 7.62 29.69
C GLU A 33 47.37 7.34 29.22
N VAL A 34 48.31 7.31 30.19
CA VAL A 34 49.71 6.95 29.96
C VAL A 34 49.97 5.61 30.61
N PHE A 35 50.44 4.64 29.84
CA PHE A 35 50.65 3.28 30.37
C PHE A 35 51.81 2.58 29.68
N LEU A 36 52.46 1.64 30.44
CA LEU A 36 53.56 0.85 29.92
C LEU A 36 53.08 0.03 28.70
N LYS A 37 53.68 0.23 27.53
CA LYS A 37 53.30 -0.40 26.27
C LYS A 37 53.24 -1.92 26.33
N SER A 38 54.19 -2.56 27.01
CA SER A 38 54.25 -4.03 27.16
C SER A 38 53.08 -4.62 27.91
N ALA A 39 52.31 -3.82 28.68
CA ALA A 39 51.10 -4.26 29.35
C ALA A 39 49.87 -4.31 28.45
N GLY A 40 49.92 -3.67 27.26
CA GLY A 40 48.88 -3.71 26.21
C GLY A 40 47.70 -2.79 26.44
N SER A 41 47.39 -2.38 27.68
CA SER A 41 46.32 -1.42 28.00
C SER A 41 46.54 -0.73 29.33
N TYR A 42 45.88 0.42 29.54
CA TYR A 42 45.89 1.14 30.81
C TYR A 42 45.40 0.27 31.97
N ALA A 43 44.30 -0.47 31.78
CA ALA A 43 43.71 -1.31 32.82
C ALA A 43 44.61 -2.47 33.24
N ALA A 44 45.43 -3.01 32.34
CA ALA A 44 46.33 -4.12 32.59
C ALA A 44 47.68 -3.67 33.23
N THR A 45 47.95 -2.36 33.25
CA THR A 45 49.21 -1.81 33.74
C THR A 45 49.17 -1.56 35.23
N LYS A 46 50.32 -1.81 35.95
CA LYS A 46 50.44 -1.53 37.38
C LYS A 46 50.37 -0.02 37.64
N ASP A 47 49.85 0.35 38.81
CA ASP A 47 49.71 1.75 39.22
C ASP A 47 51.04 2.54 39.23
N THR A 48 52.16 1.87 39.41
CA THR A 48 53.51 2.49 39.37
C THR A 48 53.98 2.79 37.94
N GLU A 49 53.36 2.18 36.93
CA GLU A 49 53.74 2.20 35.51
C GLU A 49 52.66 2.82 34.64
N ARG A 50 51.67 3.50 35.24
CA ARG A 50 50.58 4.20 34.54
C ARG A 50 50.23 5.51 35.23
N ASP A 51 49.63 6.45 34.47
CA ASP A 51 49.08 7.69 35.01
C ASP A 51 47.93 8.20 34.15
N ILE A 52 47.05 9.03 34.73
CA ILE A 52 46.01 9.77 34.01
C ILE A 52 46.36 11.24 34.07
N LEU A 53 46.54 11.84 32.89
CA LEU A 53 46.79 13.26 32.74
C LEU A 53 45.44 13.96 32.51
N THR A 54 45.26 15.15 33.16
CA THR A 54 44.14 16.07 32.86
C THR A 54 44.76 17.44 32.67
N CYS A 55 44.53 18.01 31.48
CA CYS A 55 45.11 19.31 31.12
C CYS A 55 44.47 20.46 31.94
N ASP A 56 45.32 21.32 32.46
CA ASP A 56 44.94 22.51 33.23
C ASP A 56 44.50 23.69 32.36
N GLU A 57 44.36 24.88 32.95
CA GLU A 57 43.96 26.12 32.28
C GLU A 57 44.93 26.59 31.17
N ASN A 58 46.16 26.09 31.19
CA ASN A 58 47.17 26.36 30.16
C ASN A 58 47.26 25.20 29.13
N GLY A 59 46.38 24.21 29.22
CA GLY A 59 46.45 22.97 28.42
C GLY A 59 47.60 22.05 28.83
N PHE A 60 48.21 22.26 29.98
CA PHE A 60 49.37 21.51 30.44
C PHE A 60 49.00 20.36 31.36
N ALA A 61 49.65 19.24 31.18
CA ALA A 61 49.59 18.10 32.09
C ALA A 61 50.93 17.35 32.12
N GLU A 62 51.34 16.83 33.29
CA GLU A 62 52.57 16.09 33.48
C GLU A 62 52.33 14.85 34.32
N THR A 63 52.95 13.73 33.94
CA THR A 63 52.88 12.48 34.73
C THR A 63 53.67 12.60 36.05
N LYS A 64 53.35 11.75 37.00
CA LYS A 64 54.29 11.41 38.05
C LYS A 64 55.56 10.79 37.45
N ASP A 65 56.58 10.57 38.29
CA ASP A 65 57.81 9.85 37.90
C ASP A 65 57.41 8.39 37.49
N LEU A 66 57.64 8.05 36.21
CA LEU A 66 57.44 6.74 35.65
C LEU A 66 58.81 6.03 35.49
N PRO A 67 58.87 4.72 35.75
CA PRO A 67 60.12 3.96 35.59
C PRO A 67 60.55 3.81 34.14
N TYR A 68 61.78 3.43 33.90
CA TYR A 68 62.33 3.11 32.57
C TYR A 68 61.40 2.20 31.79
N GLY A 69 61.11 2.55 30.51
CA GLY A 69 60.25 1.78 29.64
C GLY A 69 59.67 2.58 28.48
N ILE A 70 58.98 1.89 27.59
CA ILE A 70 58.20 2.52 26.53
C ILE A 70 56.77 2.65 27.00
N TYR A 71 56.22 3.84 26.95
CA TYR A 71 54.85 4.17 27.38
C TYR A 71 54.02 4.59 26.19
N THR A 72 52.81 4.04 26.09
CA THR A 72 51.78 4.53 25.15
C THR A 72 51.03 5.68 25.80
N VAL A 73 50.84 6.77 25.04
CA VAL A 73 50.02 7.91 25.41
C VAL A 73 48.76 7.86 24.55
N HIS A 74 47.64 7.61 25.20
CA HIS A 74 46.32 7.48 24.61
C HIS A 74 45.44 8.66 25.02
N GLN A 75 44.85 9.39 24.06
CA GLN A 75 43.93 10.48 24.39
C GLN A 75 42.54 9.92 24.68
N ALA A 76 42.11 9.93 25.93
CA ALA A 76 40.82 9.40 26.38
C ALA A 76 39.68 10.42 26.30
N LYS A 77 40.00 11.75 26.27
CA LYS A 77 39.00 12.80 26.20
C LYS A 77 39.55 14.06 25.52
N SER A 78 38.75 14.65 24.61
CA SER A 78 38.93 15.95 24.02
C SER A 78 37.66 16.79 24.19
N TRP A 79 37.68 18.07 23.74
CA TRP A 79 36.47 18.84 23.61
C TRP A 79 35.53 18.21 22.55
N ASP A 80 34.25 18.47 22.69
CA ASP A 80 33.25 18.04 21.72
C ASP A 80 33.60 18.59 20.31
N GLY A 81 33.41 17.76 19.28
CA GLY A 81 33.69 18.14 17.90
C GLY A 81 35.15 18.03 17.47
N ARG A 82 35.99 17.36 18.25
CA ARG A 82 37.39 17.12 17.92
C ARG A 82 37.65 15.64 17.66
N GLU A 83 38.51 15.35 16.66
CA GLU A 83 39.06 14.00 16.48
C GLU A 83 40.06 13.71 17.61
N LEU A 84 40.02 12.53 18.21
CA LEU A 84 41.05 12.12 19.15
C LEU A 84 42.37 11.87 18.44
N LEU A 85 43.48 12.21 19.10
CA LEU A 85 44.81 11.91 18.59
C LEU A 85 45.05 10.40 18.52
N ALA A 86 45.75 9.95 17.48
CA ALA A 86 46.28 8.61 17.43
C ALA A 86 47.26 8.37 18.58
N ASP A 87 47.25 7.17 19.11
CA ASP A 87 48.21 6.77 20.15
C ASP A 87 49.63 6.95 19.68
N PHE A 88 50.48 7.43 20.57
CA PHE A 88 51.93 7.54 20.33
C PHE A 88 52.75 7.04 21.49
N ASP A 89 53.98 6.64 21.21
CA ASP A 89 54.88 6.05 22.22
C ASP A 89 55.92 7.02 22.65
N VAL A 90 56.27 6.94 23.96
CA VAL A 90 57.36 7.73 24.60
C VAL A 90 58.31 6.77 25.29
N TYR A 91 59.57 6.87 24.98
CA TYR A 91 60.62 6.06 25.62
C TYR A 91 61.31 6.83 26.78
N ILE A 92 61.05 6.44 28.00
CA ILE A 92 61.72 6.95 29.19
C ILE A 92 63.04 6.18 29.37
N ALA A 93 64.17 6.85 29.05
CA ALA A 93 65.47 6.23 29.00
C ALA A 93 66.54 6.98 29.87
N LYS A 94 66.23 8.18 30.36
CA LYS A 94 67.16 9.01 31.15
C LYS A 94 66.54 9.41 32.49
N ASP A 95 67.33 9.28 33.55
CA ASP A 95 66.89 9.66 34.89
C ASP A 95 66.65 11.16 35.02
N GLY A 96 65.53 11.54 35.64
CA GLY A 96 65.11 12.90 35.91
C GLY A 96 64.67 13.71 34.67
N GLN A 97 64.56 13.07 33.49
CA GLN A 97 64.15 13.79 32.26
C GLN A 97 62.62 13.88 32.14
N THR A 98 62.13 15.12 31.74
CA THR A 98 60.76 15.30 31.29
C THR A 98 60.73 15.34 29.76
N TYR A 99 59.93 14.42 29.17
CA TYR A 99 59.69 14.34 27.74
C TYR A 99 58.43 15.18 27.39
N ARG A 100 58.59 16.25 26.59
CA ARG A 100 57.52 17.22 26.32
C ARG A 100 57.03 17.09 24.91
N TYR A 101 55.66 17.07 24.76
CA TYR A 101 54.98 17.01 23.48
C TYR A 101 53.93 18.08 23.38
N LEU A 102 53.84 18.70 22.22
CA LEU A 102 52.72 19.57 21.81
C LEU A 102 51.73 18.71 21.06
N ALA A 103 50.48 18.71 21.49
CA ALA A 103 49.39 17.93 20.92
C ALA A 103 48.28 18.87 20.44
N ASN A 104 47.80 18.68 19.23
CA ASN A 104 46.69 19.46 18.63
C ASN A 104 45.68 18.54 17.96
N ASN A 105 44.38 18.77 18.15
CA ASN A 105 43.31 18.01 17.50
C ASN A 105 42.74 18.73 16.31
N ARG A 106 42.29 17.98 15.35
CA ARG A 106 41.51 18.48 14.22
C ARG A 106 40.04 18.57 14.58
N ASN A 107 39.28 19.38 13.84
CA ASN A 107 37.84 19.36 13.90
C ASN A 107 37.33 18.00 13.43
N PHE A 108 36.30 17.49 14.11
CA PHE A 108 35.61 16.30 13.65
C PHE A 108 34.78 16.64 12.43
N GLU A 109 34.88 15.83 11.39
CA GLU A 109 34.10 15.92 10.15
C GLU A 109 33.76 14.52 9.68
N SER A 110 32.55 14.37 9.14
CA SER A 110 32.07 13.07 8.63
C SER A 110 31.30 13.25 7.35
N TYR A 111 31.41 12.25 6.46
CA TYR A 111 30.43 12.08 5.40
C TYR A 111 29.09 11.64 5.98
N ILE A 112 28.01 11.97 5.29
CA ILE A 112 26.67 11.53 5.66
C ILE A 112 26.23 10.46 4.65
N LYS A 113 25.93 9.28 5.14
CA LYS A 113 25.35 8.19 4.36
C LYS A 113 23.85 8.16 4.61
N ILE A 114 23.06 8.45 3.59
CA ILE A 114 21.60 8.41 3.68
C ILE A 114 21.13 7.10 3.04
N VAL A 115 20.40 6.29 3.80
CA VAL A 115 19.87 5.01 3.35
C VAL A 115 18.35 5.08 3.27
N LYS A 116 17.81 4.71 2.12
CA LYS A 116 16.39 4.67 1.86
C LYS A 116 15.80 3.33 2.26
N VAL A 117 14.77 3.31 3.12
CA VAL A 117 14.16 2.08 3.60
C VAL A 117 12.64 2.09 3.46
N ASP A 118 12.05 0.92 3.25
CA ASP A 118 10.61 0.72 3.32
C ASP A 118 10.15 0.82 4.77
N ALA A 119 9.11 1.62 5.03
CA ALA A 119 8.63 1.91 6.39
C ALA A 119 7.97 0.70 7.07
N GLU A 120 7.46 -0.27 6.31
CA GLU A 120 6.80 -1.46 6.87
C GLU A 120 7.79 -2.60 7.12
N THR A 121 8.83 -2.73 6.27
CA THR A 121 9.76 -3.86 6.32
C THR A 121 11.14 -3.50 6.88
N SER A 122 11.49 -2.21 6.91
CA SER A 122 12.82 -1.69 7.21
C SER A 122 13.92 -2.16 6.24
N LYS A 123 13.55 -2.77 5.11
CA LYS A 123 14.50 -3.17 4.08
C LYS A 123 14.90 -1.97 3.24
N VAL A 124 16.13 -1.99 2.75
CA VAL A 124 16.61 -0.98 1.80
C VAL A 124 15.78 -1.03 0.53
N ILE A 125 15.42 0.14 0.02
CA ILE A 125 14.75 0.31 -1.26
C ILE A 125 15.86 0.53 -2.31
N PRO A 126 16.23 -0.47 -3.13
CA PRO A 126 17.36 -0.39 -4.05
C PRO A 126 16.95 0.36 -5.33
N LEU A 127 16.61 1.64 -5.18
CA LEU A 127 16.22 2.54 -6.26
C LEU A 127 17.00 3.86 -6.18
N ALA A 128 17.39 4.35 -7.36
CA ALA A 128 17.97 5.67 -7.53
C ALA A 128 16.91 6.78 -7.42
N ASP A 129 17.39 8.02 -7.45
CA ASP A 129 16.61 9.25 -7.62
C ASP A 129 15.69 9.65 -6.44
N ALA A 130 15.84 9.01 -5.27
CA ALA A 130 15.31 9.60 -4.04
C ALA A 130 16.15 10.84 -3.70
N GLY A 131 15.51 12.01 -3.65
CA GLY A 131 16.18 13.31 -3.51
C GLY A 131 16.03 13.89 -2.13
N PHE A 132 17.12 14.46 -1.61
CA PHE A 132 17.21 15.01 -0.26
C PHE A 132 17.86 16.36 -0.21
N ARG A 133 17.34 17.23 0.66
CA ARG A 133 17.98 18.46 1.09
C ARG A 133 18.45 18.34 2.54
N LEU A 134 19.64 18.81 2.78
CA LEU A 134 20.26 18.81 4.09
C LEU A 134 20.31 20.24 4.65
N TYR A 135 20.04 20.38 5.93
CA TYR A 135 20.06 21.68 6.60
C TYR A 135 20.96 21.64 7.82
N ARG A 136 21.66 22.74 8.08
CA ARG A 136 22.44 22.95 9.30
C ARG A 136 21.53 23.16 10.50
N PRO A 137 22.08 23.09 11.73
CA PRO A 137 21.29 23.36 12.95
C PRO A 137 20.64 24.74 13.01
N ASP A 138 21.19 25.72 12.32
CA ASP A 138 20.64 27.07 12.18
C ASP A 138 19.52 27.19 11.14
N GLY A 139 19.19 26.11 10.45
CA GLY A 139 18.19 26.03 9.39
C GLY A 139 18.69 26.42 8.00
N SER A 140 19.98 26.75 7.83
CA SER A 140 20.54 27.09 6.52
C SER A 140 20.69 25.84 5.65
N LEU A 141 20.35 25.96 4.36
CA LEU A 141 20.48 24.87 3.38
C LEU A 141 21.97 24.57 3.12
N ILE A 142 22.32 23.30 3.09
CA ILE A 142 23.66 22.81 2.75
C ILE A 142 23.76 22.73 1.24
N THR A 143 24.74 23.46 0.68
CA THR A 143 25.12 23.38 -0.73
C THR A 143 26.57 22.91 -0.83
N GLN A 144 26.88 22.09 -1.83
CA GLN A 144 28.24 21.63 -2.12
C GLN A 144 28.59 22.01 -3.55
N THR A 145 29.83 22.55 -3.74
CA THR A 145 30.28 23.06 -5.04
C THR A 145 31.47 22.27 -5.56
N PHE A 146 31.29 21.68 -6.72
CA PHE A 146 32.34 20.99 -7.45
C PHE A 146 32.98 21.93 -8.45
N THR A 147 34.29 21.84 -8.58
CA THR A 147 35.06 22.71 -9.49
C THR A 147 35.52 22.00 -10.77
N TYR A 148 35.28 20.66 -10.84
CA TYR A 148 35.69 19.86 -11.99
C TYR A 148 34.59 18.81 -12.30
N PRO A 149 34.27 18.51 -13.57
CA PRO A 149 34.82 19.12 -14.80
C PRO A 149 34.35 20.57 -15.03
N GLU A 150 33.23 20.96 -14.43
CA GLU A 150 32.66 22.31 -14.48
C GLU A 150 32.23 22.71 -13.08
N VAL A 151 32.23 24.03 -12.81
CA VAL A 151 31.74 24.54 -11.51
C VAL A 151 30.25 24.25 -11.41
N THR A 152 29.88 23.32 -10.52
CA THR A 152 28.50 22.90 -10.26
C THR A 152 28.22 22.96 -8.78
N THR A 153 27.15 23.67 -8.40
CA THR A 153 26.66 23.71 -7.03
C THR A 153 25.40 22.85 -6.94
N ILE A 154 25.40 21.90 -6.03
CA ILE A 154 24.23 21.05 -5.72
C ILE A 154 23.68 21.42 -4.36
N ASP A 155 22.36 21.40 -4.25
CA ASP A 155 21.57 21.60 -3.02
C ASP A 155 20.67 20.40 -2.72
N THR A 156 20.62 19.46 -3.64
CA THR A 156 19.82 18.25 -3.55
C THR A 156 20.69 17.04 -3.88
N PHE A 157 20.65 16.05 -3.01
CA PHE A 157 21.46 14.83 -3.05
C PHE A 157 20.58 13.66 -3.39
N TYR A 158 20.97 12.81 -4.36
CA TYR A 158 20.15 11.71 -4.87
C TYR A 158 20.76 10.35 -4.54
N THR A 159 19.91 9.38 -4.19
CA THR A 159 20.33 7.98 -4.02
C THR A 159 20.81 7.36 -5.32
N ASN A 160 21.69 6.37 -5.20
CA ASN A 160 22.10 5.50 -6.28
C ASN A 160 21.12 4.31 -6.45
N SER A 161 21.41 3.42 -7.41
CA SER A 161 20.60 2.21 -7.67
C SER A 161 20.61 1.16 -6.54
N GLU A 162 21.46 1.33 -5.53
CA GLU A 162 21.50 0.49 -4.33
C GLU A 162 20.66 1.08 -3.18
N GLY A 163 20.01 2.24 -3.40
CA GLY A 163 19.10 2.88 -2.45
C GLY A 163 19.79 3.71 -1.35
N TYR A 164 21.03 4.12 -1.56
CA TYR A 164 21.73 5.02 -0.65
C TYR A 164 22.50 6.11 -1.40
N LEU A 165 22.90 7.12 -0.67
CA LEU A 165 23.89 8.13 -1.11
C LEU A 165 24.91 8.36 0.01
N ILE A 166 26.07 8.85 -0.35
CA ILE A 166 27.07 9.44 0.56
C ILE A 166 27.31 10.87 0.08
N THR A 167 27.28 11.84 1.01
CA THR A 167 27.53 13.23 0.64
C THR A 167 28.92 13.36 0.02
N PRO A 168 29.07 14.14 -1.08
CA PRO A 168 30.38 14.31 -1.74
C PRO A 168 31.45 14.96 -0.86
N GLU A 169 31.02 15.86 0.03
CA GLU A 169 31.90 16.54 0.99
C GLU A 169 31.45 16.21 2.42
N LYS A 170 32.38 16.23 3.34
CA LYS A 170 32.12 16.04 4.77
C LYS A 170 31.33 17.21 5.33
N LEU A 171 30.53 16.92 6.36
CA LEU A 171 29.91 17.94 7.21
C LEU A 171 30.70 18.08 8.51
N GLU A 172 30.77 19.29 9.01
CA GLU A 172 31.42 19.63 10.26
C GLU A 172 30.65 19.09 11.47
N TYR A 173 31.36 18.96 12.60
CA TYR A 173 30.73 18.66 13.87
C TYR A 173 29.56 19.58 14.17
N GLY A 174 28.44 19.01 14.59
CA GLY A 174 27.24 19.76 14.97
C GLY A 174 26.09 18.84 15.38
N LYS A 175 25.19 19.36 16.20
CA LYS A 175 23.98 18.67 16.65
C LYS A 175 22.76 19.34 16.08
N GLY A 176 21.78 18.53 15.67
CA GLY A 176 20.50 19.03 15.14
C GLY A 176 20.52 19.37 13.65
N TYR A 177 21.38 18.76 12.85
CA TYR A 177 21.21 18.74 11.39
C TYR A 177 19.86 18.11 11.02
N SER A 178 19.31 18.47 9.89
CA SER A 178 18.08 17.86 9.41
C SER A 178 18.15 17.48 7.92
N LEU A 179 17.46 16.40 7.61
CA LEU A 179 17.29 15.83 6.28
C LEU A 179 15.82 15.94 5.89
N VAL A 180 15.52 16.56 4.73
CA VAL A 180 14.17 16.63 4.16
C VAL A 180 14.16 15.94 2.81
N GLU A 181 13.22 15.02 2.61
CA GLU A 181 13.01 14.38 1.32
C GLU A 181 12.23 15.30 0.39
N VAL A 182 12.71 15.46 -0.84
CA VAL A 182 12.08 16.28 -1.90
C VAL A 182 11.65 15.46 -3.12
N SER A 183 12.14 14.23 -3.21
CA SER A 183 11.75 13.26 -4.23
C SER A 183 11.77 11.84 -3.64
N ALA A 184 10.64 11.15 -3.69
CA ALA A 184 10.54 9.75 -3.25
C ALA A 184 10.94 8.78 -4.37
N PRO A 185 11.41 7.56 -4.04
CA PRO A 185 11.65 6.53 -5.05
C PRO A 185 10.34 6.09 -5.71
N TYR A 186 10.44 5.58 -6.95
CA TYR A 186 9.28 5.05 -7.67
C TYR A 186 8.52 3.99 -6.85
N GLY A 187 7.19 4.08 -6.82
CA GLY A 187 6.32 3.17 -6.08
C GLY A 187 6.12 3.55 -4.61
N TYR A 188 6.70 4.66 -4.16
CA TYR A 188 6.57 5.17 -2.78
C TYR A 188 5.96 6.56 -2.75
N THR A 189 5.33 6.90 -1.64
CA THR A 189 4.81 8.25 -1.37
C THR A 189 5.88 9.12 -0.72
N LEU A 190 5.88 10.41 -1.06
CA LEU A 190 6.80 11.39 -0.48
C LEU A 190 6.54 11.58 1.02
N SER A 191 7.60 11.55 1.81
CA SER A 191 7.56 11.89 3.23
C SER A 191 8.31 13.19 3.50
N GLY A 192 7.59 14.31 3.57
CA GLY A 192 8.16 15.63 3.84
C GLY A 192 8.63 15.86 5.29
N GLU A 193 8.37 14.92 6.20
CA GLU A 193 8.79 15.02 7.59
C GLU A 193 10.32 14.98 7.71
N PRO A 194 10.95 15.97 8.38
CA PRO A 194 12.40 16.00 8.55
C PRO A 194 12.91 14.88 9.46
N VAL A 195 14.07 14.35 9.13
CA VAL A 195 14.82 13.46 10.04
C VAL A 195 15.98 14.28 10.61
N TYR A 196 16.08 14.34 11.95
CA TYR A 196 17.16 15.03 12.64
C TYR A 196 18.30 14.08 12.95
N PHE A 197 19.53 14.55 12.84
CA PHE A 197 20.73 13.78 13.15
C PHE A 197 21.86 14.68 13.66
N ASP A 198 22.84 14.06 14.31
CA ASP A 198 24.02 14.75 14.83
C ASP A 198 25.27 14.25 14.09
N VAL A 199 26.17 15.15 13.77
CA VAL A 199 27.51 14.84 13.22
C VAL A 199 28.49 14.85 14.37
N THR A 200 28.68 13.70 15.01
CA THR A 200 29.57 13.51 16.17
C THR A 200 30.38 12.23 16.02
N ALA A 201 31.48 12.13 16.71
CA ALA A 201 32.29 10.90 16.72
C ALA A 201 31.50 9.69 17.28
N ASP A 202 30.59 9.91 18.22
CA ASP A 202 29.78 8.85 18.84
C ASP A 202 28.75 8.26 17.84
N ASN A 203 28.31 9.04 16.86
CA ASN A 203 27.34 8.65 15.85
C ASN A 203 27.99 8.15 14.55
N ALA A 204 29.31 8.28 14.43
CA ALA A 204 30.05 7.89 13.24
C ALA A 204 30.55 6.46 13.30
N THR A 205 30.62 5.83 12.14
CA THR A 205 31.21 4.51 11.94
C THR A 205 32.26 4.57 10.83
N GLU A 206 33.23 3.66 10.84
CA GLU A 206 34.14 3.49 9.71
C GLU A 206 33.58 2.49 8.72
N GLU A 207 33.40 2.93 7.47
CA GLU A 207 33.00 2.08 6.35
C GLU A 207 34.02 2.24 5.21
N ASN A 208 34.70 1.17 4.82
CA ASN A 208 35.74 1.18 3.78
C ASN A 208 36.83 2.26 4.00
N ALA A 209 37.30 2.39 5.23
CA ALA A 209 38.28 3.42 5.68
C ALA A 209 37.78 4.88 5.51
N VAL A 210 36.47 5.07 5.50
CA VAL A 210 35.85 6.40 5.48
C VAL A 210 34.92 6.54 6.68
N THR A 211 35.03 7.65 7.40
CA THR A 211 34.14 7.96 8.52
C THR A 211 32.79 8.45 7.99
N VAL A 212 31.70 7.78 8.36
CA VAL A 212 30.34 8.10 7.95
C VAL A 212 29.40 8.18 9.14
N VAL A 213 28.46 9.12 9.10
CA VAL A 213 27.24 9.12 9.93
C VAL A 213 26.10 8.59 9.06
N GLU A 214 25.49 7.48 9.45
CA GLU A 214 24.39 6.89 8.71
C GLU A 214 23.05 7.46 9.18
N VAL A 215 22.21 7.87 8.23
CA VAL A 215 20.85 8.38 8.45
C VAL A 215 19.87 7.58 7.60
N THR A 216 18.89 6.95 8.22
CA THR A 216 17.83 6.23 7.51
C THR A 216 16.60 7.10 7.30
N LYS A 217 16.03 7.07 6.08
CA LYS A 217 14.75 7.73 5.77
C LYS A 217 13.73 6.71 5.28
N PRO A 218 12.67 6.43 6.06
CA PRO A 218 11.61 5.50 5.65
C PRO A 218 10.59 6.17 4.73
N ASN A 219 10.02 5.40 3.76
CA ASN A 219 8.84 5.77 2.99
C ASN A 219 7.81 4.63 2.99
N MET A 220 6.54 5.01 2.86
CA MET A 220 5.44 4.08 2.69
C MET A 220 5.31 3.71 1.21
N ALA A 221 5.24 2.40 0.91
CA ALA A 221 4.88 1.95 -0.42
C ALA A 221 3.47 2.45 -0.78
N GLN A 222 3.32 3.04 -1.98
CA GLN A 222 2.02 3.51 -2.44
C GLN A 222 1.05 2.33 -2.55
N LYS A 223 -0.17 2.56 -2.11
CA LYS A 223 -1.29 1.62 -2.22
C LYS A 223 -2.40 2.24 -3.07
N GLY A 224 -3.35 1.43 -3.48
CA GLY A 224 -4.52 1.90 -4.20
C GLY A 224 -5.76 1.10 -3.86
N VAL A 225 -6.92 1.57 -4.33
CA VAL A 225 -8.21 0.89 -4.18
C VAL A 225 -8.80 0.57 -5.53
N ILE A 226 -9.54 -0.53 -5.58
CA ILE A 226 -10.29 -0.97 -6.75
C ILE A 226 -11.77 -0.68 -6.47
N LYS A 227 -12.36 0.19 -7.28
CA LYS A 227 -13.79 0.52 -7.23
C LYS A 227 -14.54 -0.38 -8.20
N ILE A 228 -15.60 -1.00 -7.72
CA ILE A 228 -16.45 -1.90 -8.50
C ILE A 228 -17.83 -1.29 -8.59
N SER A 229 -18.37 -1.21 -9.80
CA SER A 229 -19.78 -0.87 -10.03
C SER A 229 -20.53 -2.06 -10.58
N LYS A 230 -21.71 -2.30 -10.02
CA LYS A 230 -22.61 -3.39 -10.39
C LYS A 230 -23.94 -2.83 -10.84
N SER A 231 -24.40 -3.24 -12.03
CA SER A 231 -25.69 -2.84 -12.58
C SER A 231 -26.46 -4.01 -13.18
N GLY A 232 -27.76 -3.79 -13.38
CA GLY A 232 -28.66 -4.70 -14.06
C GLY A 232 -30.06 -4.13 -14.15
N GLU A 233 -30.97 -4.82 -14.87
CA GLU A 233 -32.37 -4.39 -15.02
C GLU A 233 -33.16 -4.65 -13.74
N VAL A 234 -33.86 -3.63 -13.26
CA VAL A 234 -34.79 -3.68 -12.12
C VAL A 234 -36.19 -3.37 -12.63
N PHE A 235 -37.22 -4.09 -12.12
CA PHE A 235 -38.62 -3.72 -12.35
C PHE A 235 -38.88 -2.30 -11.80
N SER A 236 -38.89 -1.33 -12.67
CA SER A 236 -38.78 0.09 -12.34
C SER A 236 -40.07 0.85 -12.27
N SER A 237 -41.02 0.51 -13.18
CA SER A 237 -42.33 1.17 -13.27
C SER A 237 -43.35 0.29 -14.02
N VAL A 238 -44.62 0.69 -14.00
CA VAL A 238 -45.72 0.06 -14.72
C VAL A 238 -46.33 1.07 -15.67
N THR A 239 -46.60 0.64 -16.92
CA THR A 239 -47.42 1.40 -17.84
C THR A 239 -48.72 0.66 -18.11
N GLU A 240 -49.82 1.39 -18.33
CA GLU A 240 -51.12 0.83 -18.69
C GLU A 240 -51.55 1.44 -20.04
N ALA A 241 -51.92 0.57 -20.97
CA ALA A 241 -52.47 0.95 -22.26
C ALA A 241 -53.55 -0.07 -22.69
N ASP A 242 -54.70 0.42 -23.10
CA ASP A 242 -55.82 -0.41 -23.55
C ASP A 242 -56.28 -1.50 -22.56
N GLY A 243 -56.12 -1.22 -21.23
CA GLY A 243 -56.45 -2.15 -20.16
C GLY A 243 -55.41 -3.24 -19.92
N LEU A 244 -54.24 -3.16 -20.55
CA LEU A 244 -53.09 -4.05 -20.36
C LEU A 244 -52.01 -3.37 -19.54
N TYR A 245 -51.57 -4.03 -18.46
CA TYR A 245 -50.47 -3.58 -17.66
C TYR A 245 -49.14 -4.13 -18.19
N GLN A 246 -48.16 -3.25 -18.41
CA GLN A 246 -46.86 -3.63 -18.93
C GLN A 246 -45.77 -3.30 -17.89
N PRO A 247 -45.02 -4.29 -17.42
CA PRO A 247 -43.85 -4.03 -16.58
C PRO A 247 -42.76 -3.35 -17.40
N VAL A 248 -42.12 -2.33 -16.78
CA VAL A 248 -41.00 -1.60 -17.37
C VAL A 248 -39.77 -1.85 -16.56
N PHE A 249 -38.68 -2.21 -17.24
CA PHE A 249 -37.38 -2.46 -16.62
C PHE A 249 -36.41 -1.35 -16.99
N SER A 250 -35.55 -0.95 -16.02
CA SER A 250 -34.47 0.01 -16.24
C SER A 250 -33.21 -0.41 -15.53
N VAL A 251 -32.06 -0.08 -16.12
CA VAL A 251 -30.75 -0.41 -15.52
C VAL A 251 -30.49 0.47 -14.31
N ARG A 252 -30.15 -0.15 -13.18
CA ARG A 252 -29.80 0.51 -11.92
C ARG A 252 -28.63 -0.22 -11.26
N GLY A 253 -28.01 0.42 -10.26
CA GLY A 253 -27.05 -0.24 -9.38
C GLY A 253 -27.71 -1.40 -8.60
N LEU A 254 -26.97 -2.49 -8.43
CA LEU A 254 -27.47 -3.70 -7.78
C LEU A 254 -26.70 -3.99 -6.48
N PRO A 255 -27.38 -4.03 -5.32
CA PRO A 255 -26.77 -4.41 -4.05
C PRO A 255 -26.57 -5.92 -3.95
N GLY A 256 -25.61 -6.33 -3.09
CA GLY A 256 -25.45 -7.71 -2.66
C GLY A 256 -24.65 -8.60 -3.61
N ALA A 257 -24.07 -8.10 -4.68
CA ALA A 257 -23.08 -8.82 -5.47
C ALA A 257 -21.78 -8.97 -4.68
N VAL A 258 -21.23 -10.20 -4.63
CA VAL A 258 -19.97 -10.49 -3.93
C VAL A 258 -18.88 -10.77 -4.93
N TYR A 259 -17.75 -10.07 -4.78
CA TYR A 259 -16.57 -10.19 -5.62
C TYR A 259 -15.36 -10.68 -4.83
N GLU A 260 -14.61 -11.60 -5.40
CA GLU A 260 -13.23 -11.89 -5.01
C GLU A 260 -12.27 -11.08 -5.85
N ILE A 261 -11.27 -10.49 -5.20
CA ILE A 261 -10.13 -9.82 -5.82
C ILE A 261 -8.91 -10.67 -5.55
N THR A 262 -8.27 -11.17 -6.61
CA THR A 262 -7.08 -12.01 -6.55
C THR A 262 -5.89 -11.32 -7.18
N ALA A 263 -4.68 -11.58 -6.69
CA ALA A 263 -3.47 -11.12 -7.34
C ALA A 263 -3.28 -11.85 -8.67
N ALA A 264 -3.24 -11.13 -9.81
CA ALA A 264 -3.04 -11.72 -11.13
C ALA A 264 -1.59 -12.19 -11.35
N GLU A 265 -0.65 -11.65 -10.59
CA GLU A 265 0.78 -11.94 -10.59
C GLU A 265 1.33 -11.84 -9.16
N ASP A 266 2.58 -12.24 -8.92
CA ASP A 266 3.23 -11.96 -7.64
C ASP A 266 3.33 -10.44 -7.43
N ILE A 267 2.72 -9.92 -6.38
CA ILE A 267 2.79 -8.50 -6.03
C ILE A 267 4.04 -8.28 -5.19
N ILE A 268 5.02 -7.59 -5.76
CA ILE A 268 6.33 -7.38 -5.15
C ILE A 268 6.59 -5.88 -5.06
N THR A 269 6.82 -5.37 -3.84
CA THR A 269 7.24 -3.97 -3.63
C THR A 269 8.71 -3.78 -4.01
N PRO A 270 9.16 -2.55 -4.37
CA PRO A 270 10.52 -2.32 -4.85
C PRO A 270 11.65 -2.70 -3.88
N ASP A 271 11.36 -2.85 -2.57
CA ASP A 271 12.29 -3.41 -1.55
C ASP A 271 12.49 -4.93 -1.69
N GLY A 272 11.89 -5.57 -2.71
CA GLY A 272 11.94 -7.00 -2.97
C GLY A 272 11.00 -7.84 -2.10
N THR A 273 10.10 -7.20 -1.34
CA THR A 273 9.14 -7.93 -0.50
C THR A 273 7.93 -8.36 -1.31
N ARG A 274 7.63 -9.66 -1.30
CA ARG A 274 6.39 -10.19 -1.85
C ARG A 274 5.24 -9.91 -0.89
N ARG A 275 4.21 -9.21 -1.37
CA ARG A 275 3.02 -8.79 -0.61
C ARG A 275 1.82 -9.71 -0.85
N ALA A 276 1.77 -10.35 -2.02
CA ALA A 276 0.81 -11.40 -2.36
C ALA A 276 1.40 -12.30 -3.44
N SER A 277 0.98 -13.56 -3.47
CA SER A 277 1.35 -14.51 -4.52
C SER A 277 0.31 -14.50 -5.65
N ALA A 278 0.73 -14.82 -6.89
CA ALA A 278 -0.21 -15.02 -7.99
C ALA A 278 -1.34 -16.01 -7.62
N GLY A 279 -2.59 -15.63 -7.87
CA GLY A 279 -3.78 -16.42 -7.52
C GLY A 279 -4.23 -16.31 -6.05
N GLU A 280 -3.54 -15.55 -5.22
CA GLU A 280 -3.94 -15.32 -3.83
C GLU A 280 -5.14 -14.35 -3.77
N VAL A 281 -6.19 -14.72 -3.02
CA VAL A 281 -7.32 -13.84 -2.73
C VAL A 281 -6.85 -12.77 -1.76
N VAL A 282 -6.82 -11.52 -2.23
CA VAL A 282 -6.33 -10.39 -1.44
C VAL A 282 -7.46 -9.62 -0.77
N ASP A 283 -8.67 -9.68 -1.32
CA ASP A 283 -9.86 -9.06 -0.74
C ASP A 283 -11.15 -9.72 -1.22
N THR A 284 -12.23 -9.52 -0.47
CA THR A 284 -13.59 -9.90 -0.86
C THR A 284 -14.52 -8.75 -0.50
N VAL A 285 -15.27 -8.26 -1.47
CA VAL A 285 -16.13 -7.08 -1.32
C VAL A 285 -17.56 -7.36 -1.75
N THR A 286 -18.51 -6.63 -1.18
CA THR A 286 -19.95 -6.75 -1.49
C THR A 286 -20.48 -5.38 -1.91
N THR A 287 -21.28 -5.32 -2.97
CA THR A 287 -21.90 -4.07 -3.43
C THR A 287 -22.98 -3.58 -2.46
N ASP A 288 -22.97 -2.29 -2.23
CA ASP A 288 -23.94 -1.56 -1.39
C ASP A 288 -25.28 -1.30 -2.10
N GLU A 289 -26.18 -0.55 -1.45
CA GLU A 289 -27.50 -0.21 -1.97
C GLU A 289 -27.46 0.59 -3.28
N THR A 290 -26.33 1.18 -3.62
CA THR A 290 -26.11 1.92 -4.89
C THR A 290 -25.47 1.06 -5.98
N GLY A 291 -25.09 -0.17 -5.65
CA GLY A 291 -24.37 -1.08 -6.53
C GLY A 291 -22.87 -0.84 -6.58
N LEU A 292 -22.30 -0.14 -5.59
CA LEU A 292 -20.87 0.17 -5.52
C LEU A 292 -20.17 -0.66 -4.44
N ALA A 293 -18.93 -1.04 -4.71
CA ALA A 293 -18.02 -1.63 -3.72
C ALA A 293 -16.61 -1.08 -3.91
N GLU A 294 -15.82 -1.06 -2.85
CA GLU A 294 -14.43 -0.62 -2.87
C GLU A 294 -13.58 -1.61 -2.08
N SER A 295 -12.40 -1.94 -2.61
CA SER A 295 -11.44 -2.79 -1.92
C SER A 295 -10.79 -2.05 -0.75
N LYS A 296 -10.22 -2.79 0.21
CA LYS A 296 -9.21 -2.23 1.09
C LYS A 296 -8.00 -1.72 0.28
N PRO A 297 -7.13 -0.87 0.86
CA PRO A 297 -5.90 -0.46 0.20
C PRO A 297 -5.00 -1.67 -0.12
N LEU A 298 -4.72 -1.88 -1.42
CA LEU A 298 -3.89 -2.92 -1.98
C LEU A 298 -2.57 -2.32 -2.51
N TYR A 299 -1.49 -3.12 -2.57
CA TYR A 299 -0.24 -2.67 -3.18
C TYR A 299 -0.38 -2.52 -4.69
N LEU A 300 0.52 -1.74 -5.31
CA LEU A 300 0.54 -1.57 -6.77
C LEU A 300 0.80 -2.92 -7.45
N GLY A 301 0.09 -3.17 -8.56
CA GLY A 301 0.16 -4.41 -9.33
C GLY A 301 -1.12 -4.74 -10.06
N LYS A 302 -1.20 -5.96 -10.62
CA LYS A 302 -2.36 -6.43 -11.39
C LYS A 302 -3.20 -7.39 -10.59
N TYR A 303 -4.51 -7.23 -10.70
CA TYR A 303 -5.52 -7.99 -9.98
C TYR A 303 -6.60 -8.50 -10.92
N GLU A 304 -7.15 -9.67 -10.61
CA GLU A 304 -8.34 -10.21 -11.24
C GLU A 304 -9.52 -10.06 -10.30
N ILE A 305 -10.66 -9.66 -10.87
CA ILE A 305 -11.93 -9.45 -10.16
C ILE A 305 -12.93 -10.42 -10.73
N ARG A 306 -13.55 -11.23 -9.89
CA ARG A 306 -14.54 -12.22 -10.25
C ARG A 306 -15.74 -12.14 -9.33
N GLU A 307 -16.94 -12.14 -9.91
CA GLU A 307 -18.17 -12.32 -9.15
C GLU A 307 -18.28 -13.77 -8.67
N ILE A 308 -18.52 -13.95 -7.37
CA ILE A 308 -18.73 -15.28 -6.77
C ILE A 308 -20.16 -15.49 -6.29
N THR A 309 -20.89 -14.39 -6.08
CA THR A 309 -22.31 -14.42 -5.75
C THR A 309 -23.01 -13.28 -6.47
N ALA A 310 -24.01 -13.63 -7.27
CA ALA A 310 -24.87 -12.66 -7.93
C ALA A 310 -25.89 -12.06 -6.95
N PRO A 311 -26.38 -10.82 -7.20
CA PRO A 311 -27.54 -10.30 -6.47
C PRO A 311 -28.75 -11.23 -6.61
N GLY A 312 -29.64 -11.24 -5.62
CA GLY A 312 -30.87 -12.03 -5.68
C GLY A 312 -31.72 -11.64 -6.90
N GLY A 313 -32.15 -12.64 -7.69
CA GLY A 313 -32.91 -12.42 -8.92
C GLY A 313 -32.08 -12.31 -10.20
N TYR A 314 -30.75 -12.39 -10.10
CA TYR A 314 -29.85 -12.25 -11.24
C TYR A 314 -29.02 -13.49 -11.50
N VAL A 315 -28.53 -13.59 -12.73
CA VAL A 315 -27.65 -14.65 -13.22
C VAL A 315 -26.21 -14.28 -12.89
N LEU A 316 -25.41 -15.24 -12.41
CA LEU A 316 -24.00 -15.03 -12.12
C LEU A 316 -23.25 -14.60 -13.37
N ASN A 317 -22.52 -13.49 -13.28
CA ASN A 317 -21.60 -13.07 -14.32
C ASN A 317 -20.24 -13.77 -14.12
N THR A 318 -19.90 -14.68 -15.02
CA THR A 318 -18.62 -15.43 -14.95
C THR A 318 -17.45 -14.72 -15.60
N GLU A 319 -17.63 -13.48 -16.08
CA GLU A 319 -16.55 -12.68 -16.64
C GLU A 319 -15.51 -12.34 -15.57
N ILE A 320 -14.24 -12.56 -15.88
CA ILE A 320 -13.11 -12.11 -15.05
C ILE A 320 -12.58 -10.82 -15.66
N ARG A 321 -12.46 -9.77 -14.85
CA ARG A 321 -11.87 -8.50 -15.27
C ARG A 321 -10.54 -8.28 -14.57
N THR A 322 -9.57 -7.78 -15.33
CA THR A 322 -8.26 -7.38 -14.81
C THR A 322 -8.28 -5.90 -14.46
N ALA A 323 -7.81 -5.55 -13.28
CA ALA A 323 -7.58 -4.19 -12.82
C ALA A 323 -6.10 -4.00 -12.51
N GLU A 324 -5.53 -2.85 -12.88
CA GLU A 324 -4.15 -2.50 -12.57
C GLU A 324 -4.14 -1.29 -11.63
N LEU A 325 -3.49 -1.44 -10.49
CA LEU A 325 -3.11 -0.34 -9.60
C LEU A 325 -1.71 0.11 -10.00
N ALA A 326 -1.64 1.15 -10.80
CA ALA A 326 -0.39 1.73 -11.29
C ALA A 326 0.08 2.87 -10.36
N TYR A 327 1.40 3.13 -10.36
CA TYR A 327 1.95 4.26 -9.61
C TYR A 327 1.37 5.59 -10.11
N ALA A 328 0.74 6.32 -9.21
CA ALA A 328 0.02 7.56 -9.52
C ALA A 328 0.87 8.83 -9.25
N GLY A 329 2.15 8.67 -8.87
CA GLY A 329 3.03 9.77 -8.48
C GLY A 329 3.18 9.88 -6.96
N GLN A 330 4.27 10.46 -6.52
CA GLN A 330 4.66 10.51 -5.10
C GLN A 330 3.73 11.33 -4.19
N GLU A 331 2.94 12.24 -4.77
CA GLU A 331 2.02 13.14 -4.05
C GLU A 331 0.63 12.51 -3.86
N ILE A 332 0.36 11.37 -4.52
CA ILE A 332 -0.91 10.65 -4.43
C ILE A 332 -0.77 9.56 -3.37
N GLU A 333 -1.54 9.68 -2.29
CA GLU A 333 -1.50 8.72 -1.20
C GLU A 333 -2.14 7.39 -1.58
N ILE A 334 -3.32 7.43 -2.25
CA ILE A 334 -4.08 6.26 -2.70
C ILE A 334 -4.34 6.35 -4.19
N ALA A 335 -3.82 5.40 -4.96
CA ALA A 335 -4.14 5.24 -6.38
C ALA A 335 -5.55 4.62 -6.54
N GLU A 336 -6.23 4.90 -7.64
CA GLU A 336 -7.58 4.36 -7.89
C GLU A 336 -7.66 3.71 -9.26
N THR A 337 -8.42 2.61 -9.34
CA THR A 337 -8.86 2.01 -10.59
C THR A 337 -10.30 1.51 -10.44
N ALA A 338 -10.99 1.28 -11.56
CA ALA A 338 -12.39 0.87 -11.53
C ALA A 338 -12.68 -0.29 -12.49
N ALA A 339 -13.70 -1.08 -12.12
CA ALA A 339 -14.24 -2.15 -12.97
C ALA A 339 -15.76 -2.17 -12.87
N ASP A 340 -16.42 -2.22 -14.05
CA ASP A 340 -17.88 -2.23 -14.17
C ASP A 340 -18.37 -3.61 -14.55
N PHE A 341 -19.45 -4.07 -13.89
CA PHE A 341 -20.07 -5.35 -14.15
C PHE A 341 -21.57 -5.19 -14.35
N TYR A 342 -22.13 -6.00 -15.23
CA TYR A 342 -23.55 -6.07 -15.50
C TYR A 342 -24.05 -7.51 -15.30
N ASN A 343 -25.20 -7.69 -14.60
CA ASN A 343 -25.87 -8.99 -14.55
C ASN A 343 -27.22 -8.94 -15.29
N GLU A 344 -27.42 -9.98 -16.06
CA GLU A 344 -28.74 -10.26 -16.61
C GLU A 344 -29.67 -10.72 -15.47
N ARG A 345 -30.88 -10.20 -15.43
CA ARG A 345 -31.89 -10.74 -14.52
C ARG A 345 -32.38 -12.10 -15.01
N GLN A 346 -32.84 -12.91 -14.10
CA GLN A 346 -33.51 -14.18 -14.44
C GLN A 346 -34.82 -13.88 -15.14
N LYS A 347 -35.15 -14.64 -16.20
CA LYS A 347 -36.38 -14.50 -17.00
C LYS A 347 -37.24 -15.74 -16.90
N ALA A 348 -38.55 -15.60 -17.17
CA ALA A 348 -39.49 -16.73 -17.28
C ALA A 348 -39.92 -16.93 -18.73
N ALA A 349 -40.02 -18.20 -19.11
CA ALA A 349 -40.73 -18.63 -20.33
C ALA A 349 -42.02 -19.33 -19.92
N VAL A 350 -43.14 -18.65 -20.09
CA VAL A 350 -44.43 -19.17 -19.74
C VAL A 350 -45.14 -19.70 -20.99
N SER A 351 -45.58 -20.99 -20.94
CA SER A 351 -46.27 -21.62 -22.04
C SER A 351 -47.49 -22.40 -21.54
N LEU A 352 -48.43 -22.65 -22.46
CA LEU A 352 -49.58 -23.53 -22.23
C LEU A 352 -49.87 -24.36 -23.48
N ASP A 353 -50.49 -25.54 -23.25
CA ASP A 353 -51.01 -26.39 -24.29
C ASP A 353 -52.52 -26.58 -24.07
N LYS A 354 -53.31 -26.25 -25.03
CA LYS A 354 -54.78 -26.38 -25.04
C LYS A 354 -55.21 -27.53 -25.96
N VAL A 355 -56.08 -28.34 -25.44
CA VAL A 355 -56.74 -29.42 -26.25
C VAL A 355 -58.24 -29.18 -26.24
N LEU A 356 -58.88 -29.35 -27.39
CA LEU A 356 -60.33 -29.35 -27.54
C LEU A 356 -60.81 -30.78 -27.63
N GLU A 357 -61.94 -31.09 -26.98
CA GLU A 357 -62.62 -32.38 -27.13
C GLU A 357 -63.09 -32.50 -28.61
N GLN A 358 -62.82 -33.65 -29.21
CA GLN A 358 -63.24 -33.93 -30.59
C GLN A 358 -64.53 -34.79 -30.57
N ASN A 359 -65.49 -34.41 -31.39
CA ASN A 359 -66.70 -35.16 -31.59
C ASN A 359 -66.96 -35.41 -33.07
N GLU A 360 -66.53 -36.57 -33.57
CA GLU A 360 -66.65 -36.94 -34.99
C GLU A 360 -68.12 -37.00 -35.50
N GLN A 361 -69.06 -37.37 -34.63
CA GLN A 361 -70.47 -37.48 -35.01
C GLN A 361 -71.08 -36.11 -35.37
N PHE A 362 -70.60 -35.04 -34.71
CA PHE A 362 -71.08 -33.71 -34.95
C PHE A 362 -70.08 -32.84 -35.73
N GLY A 363 -68.95 -33.41 -36.14
CA GLY A 363 -67.88 -32.67 -36.87
C GLY A 363 -67.21 -31.56 -36.06
N ILE A 364 -67.29 -31.65 -34.72
CA ILE A 364 -66.76 -30.65 -33.80
C ILE A 364 -65.31 -30.97 -33.44
N GLY A 365 -64.42 -29.96 -33.42
CA GLY A 365 -63.00 -30.08 -33.08
C GLY A 365 -62.12 -30.56 -34.24
N MET A 366 -62.67 -30.75 -35.45
CA MET A 366 -61.98 -31.29 -36.61
C MET A 366 -61.43 -30.20 -37.58
N ASN A 367 -61.82 -28.95 -37.45
CA ASN A 367 -61.62 -27.90 -38.48
C ASN A 367 -61.00 -26.60 -37.90
N GLY A 368 -59.97 -26.68 -37.09
CA GLY A 368 -59.19 -25.49 -36.70
C GLY A 368 -59.83 -24.59 -35.63
N GLY A 369 -60.95 -25.01 -35.00
CA GLY A 369 -61.63 -24.22 -33.95
C GLY A 369 -60.73 -23.89 -32.73
N ILE A 370 -59.59 -24.55 -32.61
CA ILE A 370 -58.63 -24.30 -31.53
C ILE A 370 -58.01 -22.87 -31.61
N THR A 371 -57.86 -22.32 -32.78
CA THR A 371 -57.29 -20.96 -32.98
C THR A 371 -58.25 -19.83 -32.56
N ALA A 372 -59.52 -20.15 -32.22
CA ALA A 372 -60.47 -19.21 -31.62
C ALA A 372 -60.28 -19.07 -30.10
N VAL A 373 -59.43 -19.94 -29.49
CA VAL A 373 -59.20 -19.91 -28.08
C VAL A 373 -58.15 -18.86 -27.73
N THR A 374 -58.46 -18.03 -26.75
CA THR A 374 -57.49 -17.06 -26.19
C THR A 374 -57.43 -17.16 -24.67
N PHE A 375 -56.27 -16.87 -24.12
CA PHE A 375 -56.06 -16.82 -22.68
C PHE A 375 -55.58 -15.41 -22.27
N GLY A 376 -56.02 -14.95 -21.11
CA GLY A 376 -55.45 -13.76 -20.45
C GLY A 376 -54.41 -14.20 -19.40
N LEU A 377 -53.27 -13.54 -19.42
CA LEU A 377 -52.30 -13.63 -18.33
C LEU A 377 -52.60 -12.50 -17.34
N PHE A 378 -52.87 -12.87 -16.09
CA PHE A 378 -53.26 -11.93 -15.04
C PHE A 378 -52.26 -12.00 -13.88
N ALA A 379 -52.04 -10.89 -13.19
CA ALA A 379 -51.37 -10.91 -11.89
C ALA A 379 -52.28 -11.56 -10.82
N ALA A 380 -51.74 -12.45 -10.02
CA ALA A 380 -52.50 -13.08 -8.95
C ALA A 380 -52.46 -12.25 -7.65
N GLU A 381 -51.52 -11.31 -7.57
CA GLU A 381 -51.28 -10.43 -6.44
C GLU A 381 -50.85 -9.04 -6.94
N ASP A 382 -50.78 -8.04 -6.05
CA ASP A 382 -50.25 -6.73 -6.36
C ASP A 382 -48.71 -6.82 -6.55
N LEU A 383 -48.24 -6.48 -7.77
CA LEU A 383 -46.82 -6.45 -8.12
C LEU A 383 -46.33 -5.01 -8.11
N THR A 384 -45.52 -4.65 -7.12
CA THR A 384 -45.05 -3.28 -6.91
C THR A 384 -43.70 -3.05 -7.58
N ALA A 385 -43.63 -2.05 -8.44
CA ALA A 385 -42.39 -1.57 -9.08
C ALA A 385 -41.57 -0.65 -8.14
N ALA A 386 -40.29 -0.41 -8.49
CA ALA A 386 -39.39 0.37 -7.69
C ALA A 386 -39.80 1.85 -7.50
N ASP A 387 -40.62 2.41 -8.42
CA ASP A 387 -41.18 3.76 -8.30
C ASP A 387 -42.50 3.80 -7.52
N GLY A 388 -42.99 2.64 -7.03
CA GLY A 388 -44.24 2.51 -6.30
C GLY A 388 -45.48 2.31 -7.20
N SER A 389 -45.35 2.31 -8.52
CA SER A 389 -46.46 1.90 -9.41
C SER A 389 -46.73 0.41 -9.27
N ILE A 390 -47.99 0.01 -9.53
CA ILE A 390 -48.47 -1.35 -9.18
C ILE A 390 -49.16 -1.96 -10.41
N ILE A 391 -48.89 -3.23 -10.71
CA ILE A 391 -49.79 -4.09 -11.46
C ILE A 391 -50.74 -4.67 -10.42
N PRO A 392 -52.00 -4.30 -10.39
CA PRO A 392 -52.92 -4.76 -9.35
C PRO A 392 -53.26 -6.25 -9.52
N ALA A 393 -53.67 -6.88 -8.41
CA ALA A 393 -54.28 -8.21 -8.47
C ALA A 393 -55.41 -8.23 -9.47
N ASP A 394 -55.54 -9.34 -10.23
CA ASP A 394 -56.44 -9.48 -11.40
C ASP A 394 -56.17 -8.47 -12.57
N GLY A 395 -55.03 -7.73 -12.54
CA GLY A 395 -54.57 -6.91 -13.67
C GLY A 395 -54.15 -7.78 -14.86
N LEU A 396 -54.65 -7.47 -16.05
CA LEU A 396 -54.37 -8.21 -17.29
C LEU A 396 -53.03 -7.70 -17.88
N LEU A 397 -52.07 -8.61 -18.12
CA LEU A 397 -50.75 -8.31 -18.68
C LEU A 397 -50.69 -8.61 -20.19
N GLU A 398 -51.28 -9.77 -20.60
CA GLU A 398 -51.19 -10.21 -22.01
C GLU A 398 -52.43 -11.04 -22.38
N ILE A 399 -52.80 -10.97 -23.67
CA ILE A 399 -53.77 -11.87 -24.28
C ILE A 399 -53.00 -12.81 -25.21
N LEU A 400 -52.98 -14.10 -24.86
CA LEU A 400 -52.31 -15.15 -25.60
C LEU A 400 -53.31 -15.81 -26.57
N SER A 401 -52.94 -15.95 -27.83
CA SER A 401 -53.69 -16.77 -28.83
C SER A 401 -52.95 -18.08 -29.01
N VAL A 402 -53.69 -19.18 -29.02
CA VAL A 402 -53.10 -20.50 -29.30
C VAL A 402 -52.89 -20.71 -30.79
N ASP A 403 -51.88 -21.44 -31.18
CA ASP A 403 -51.62 -21.85 -32.55
C ASP A 403 -52.47 -23.03 -32.99
N GLU A 404 -52.28 -23.53 -34.21
CA GLU A 404 -53.02 -24.68 -34.79
C GLU A 404 -52.80 -25.95 -34.03
N ASN A 405 -51.72 -26.07 -33.24
CA ASN A 405 -51.40 -27.18 -32.39
C ASN A 405 -51.97 -27.05 -30.96
N GLY A 406 -52.60 -25.90 -30.68
CA GLY A 406 -53.07 -25.58 -29.33
C GLY A 406 -52.05 -25.01 -28.40
N HIS A 407 -50.86 -24.66 -28.92
CA HIS A 407 -49.74 -24.12 -28.11
C HIS A 407 -49.77 -22.59 -28.08
N ALA A 408 -49.47 -22.00 -26.91
CA ALA A 408 -49.25 -20.57 -26.75
C ALA A 408 -48.08 -20.28 -25.81
N VAL A 409 -47.33 -19.18 -26.07
CA VAL A 409 -46.18 -18.72 -25.28
C VAL A 409 -46.41 -17.24 -24.92
N CYS A 410 -46.18 -16.92 -23.67
CA CYS A 410 -46.19 -15.55 -23.20
C CYS A 410 -44.97 -14.77 -23.77
N LYS A 411 -45.23 -13.54 -24.22
CA LYS A 411 -44.20 -12.62 -24.77
C LYS A 411 -43.82 -11.51 -23.77
N THR A 412 -44.70 -11.26 -22.80
CA THR A 412 -44.47 -10.25 -21.78
C THR A 412 -43.30 -10.67 -20.89
N ASP A 413 -42.35 -9.76 -20.70
CA ASP A 413 -41.24 -9.96 -19.81
C ASP A 413 -41.70 -9.73 -18.36
N LEU A 414 -41.74 -10.80 -17.54
CA LEU A 414 -42.38 -10.80 -16.24
C LEU A 414 -41.39 -10.45 -15.10
N PRO A 415 -41.78 -9.62 -14.12
CA PRO A 415 -41.11 -9.58 -12.83
C PRO A 415 -41.40 -10.83 -12.02
N PHE A 416 -40.62 -11.09 -10.96
CA PHE A 416 -40.93 -12.16 -10.00
C PHE A 416 -42.31 -11.90 -9.36
N GLY A 417 -43.08 -12.95 -9.17
CA GLY A 417 -44.39 -12.89 -8.56
C GLY A 417 -45.32 -14.01 -8.98
N SER A 418 -46.57 -13.93 -8.53
CA SER A 418 -47.60 -14.90 -8.78
C SER A 418 -48.57 -14.40 -9.86
N TYR A 419 -48.90 -15.29 -10.78
CA TYR A 419 -49.74 -14.99 -11.93
C TYR A 419 -50.77 -16.14 -12.12
N TYR A 420 -51.72 -15.97 -13.00
CA TYR A 420 -52.57 -17.04 -13.50
C TYR A 420 -52.96 -16.80 -14.95
N LEU A 421 -53.18 -17.88 -15.68
CA LEU A 421 -53.85 -17.88 -16.98
C LEU A 421 -55.33 -18.20 -16.81
N LYS A 422 -56.19 -17.52 -17.54
CA LYS A 422 -57.63 -17.78 -17.63
C LYS A 422 -58.08 -17.67 -19.07
N GLU A 423 -58.97 -18.61 -19.50
CA GLU A 423 -59.55 -18.56 -20.82
C GLU A 423 -60.47 -17.34 -20.99
N LEU A 424 -60.27 -16.58 -22.06
CA LEU A 424 -61.03 -15.36 -22.37
C LEU A 424 -62.02 -15.60 -23.50
N SER A 425 -61.71 -16.47 -24.46
CA SER A 425 -62.58 -16.86 -25.55
C SER A 425 -62.35 -18.29 -25.95
N THR A 426 -63.39 -18.92 -26.50
CA THR A 426 -63.33 -20.26 -27.10
C THR A 426 -64.23 -20.32 -28.33
N ASP A 427 -64.11 -21.39 -29.11
CA ASP A 427 -65.01 -21.60 -30.23
C ASP A 427 -66.47 -21.83 -29.76
N GLY A 428 -67.46 -21.33 -30.51
CA GLY A 428 -68.85 -21.30 -30.11
C GLY A 428 -69.51 -22.69 -29.84
N HIS A 429 -68.80 -23.78 -30.08
CA HIS A 429 -69.25 -25.13 -29.79
C HIS A 429 -68.83 -25.62 -28.39
N TYR A 430 -68.01 -24.85 -27.67
CA TYR A 430 -67.46 -25.20 -26.35
C TYR A 430 -67.92 -24.25 -25.26
N ILE A 431 -67.88 -24.74 -24.04
CA ILE A 431 -68.18 -23.96 -22.86
C ILE A 431 -66.89 -23.25 -22.45
N LEU A 432 -66.94 -21.94 -22.29
CA LEU A 432 -65.84 -21.13 -21.79
C LEU A 432 -65.48 -21.59 -20.35
N SER A 433 -64.19 -21.89 -20.12
CA SER A 433 -63.69 -22.29 -18.78
C SER A 433 -63.45 -21.09 -17.90
N ASP A 434 -63.93 -21.18 -16.63
CA ASP A 434 -63.64 -20.19 -15.59
C ASP A 434 -62.43 -20.56 -14.72
N GLU A 435 -61.75 -21.65 -15.09
CA GLU A 435 -60.59 -22.15 -14.33
C GLU A 435 -59.41 -21.20 -14.44
N LYS A 436 -58.74 -20.98 -13.27
CA LYS A 436 -57.50 -20.18 -13.20
C LYS A 436 -56.32 -21.17 -13.08
N TYR A 437 -55.37 -21.08 -14.00
CA TYR A 437 -54.16 -21.90 -14.02
C TYR A 437 -53.02 -21.11 -13.38
N PRO A 438 -52.58 -21.45 -12.15
CA PRO A 438 -51.56 -20.67 -11.42
C PRO A 438 -50.17 -20.79 -12.03
N ILE A 439 -49.46 -19.71 -11.99
CA ILE A 439 -48.07 -19.55 -12.44
C ILE A 439 -47.31 -18.84 -11.31
N VAL A 440 -46.20 -19.41 -10.88
CA VAL A 440 -45.32 -18.79 -9.91
C VAL A 440 -43.94 -18.61 -10.55
N PHE A 441 -43.47 -17.35 -10.62
CA PHE A 441 -42.15 -17.04 -11.08
C PHE A 441 -41.31 -16.59 -9.89
N ASP A 442 -40.58 -17.54 -9.32
CA ASP A 442 -39.64 -17.32 -8.22
C ASP A 442 -38.21 -17.51 -8.67
N TYR A 443 -37.27 -16.92 -7.90
CA TYR A 443 -35.84 -17.02 -8.17
C TYR A 443 -35.36 -18.49 -8.07
N ALA A 444 -34.81 -19.01 -9.16
CA ALA A 444 -34.33 -20.39 -9.28
C ALA A 444 -32.82 -20.57 -9.07
N GLY A 445 -32.14 -19.57 -8.47
CA GLY A 445 -30.69 -19.57 -8.23
C GLY A 445 -29.88 -18.90 -9.35
N GLN A 446 -28.67 -18.50 -9.02
CA GLN A 446 -27.82 -17.67 -9.89
C GLN A 446 -27.31 -18.35 -11.16
N ASP A 447 -27.43 -19.69 -11.25
CA ASP A 447 -26.95 -20.47 -12.39
C ASP A 447 -28.07 -20.69 -13.45
N THR A 448 -29.28 -20.21 -13.19
CA THR A 448 -30.45 -20.36 -14.05
C THR A 448 -30.80 -19.04 -14.73
N ALA A 449 -30.64 -18.94 -16.05
CA ALA A 449 -30.97 -17.75 -16.79
C ALA A 449 -32.46 -17.65 -17.15
N LEU A 450 -33.07 -18.79 -17.44
CA LEU A 450 -34.46 -18.88 -17.89
C LEU A 450 -35.20 -19.97 -17.09
N VAL A 451 -36.35 -19.60 -16.55
CA VAL A 451 -37.25 -20.52 -15.84
C VAL A 451 -38.40 -20.90 -16.77
N ASP A 452 -38.45 -22.16 -17.19
CA ASP A 452 -39.55 -22.71 -18.00
C ASP A 452 -40.76 -23.05 -17.12
N ILE A 453 -41.91 -22.39 -17.38
CA ILE A 453 -43.14 -22.58 -16.60
C ILE A 453 -44.25 -23.03 -17.55
N LYS A 454 -44.70 -24.24 -17.39
CA LYS A 454 -45.90 -24.72 -18.09
C LYS A 454 -47.12 -24.53 -17.20
N ALA A 455 -48.08 -23.76 -17.73
CA ALA A 455 -49.36 -23.61 -17.08
C ALA A 455 -50.13 -24.89 -17.01
N ASN A 456 -50.81 -25.51 -16.42
CA ASN A 456 -51.52 -26.81 -16.42
C ASN A 456 -50.67 -28.05 -16.17
N GLY A 457 -49.48 -27.86 -15.65
CA GLY A 457 -48.70 -28.94 -15.04
C GLY A 457 -48.29 -30.07 -15.99
N GLY A 458 -47.82 -29.71 -17.19
CA GLY A 458 -47.36 -30.50 -18.30
C GLY A 458 -46.94 -31.93 -18.11
#